data_dc53ef851c063d94fc3b7a5a0d8bcbeb
#
_entry.id   dc53ef851c063d94fc3b7a5a0d8bcbeb
#
_cell.length_a   1.000
_cell.length_b   1.000
_cell.length_c   1.000
_cell.angle_alpha   90.00
_cell.angle_beta   90.00
_cell.angle_gamma   90.00
#
_symmetry.space_group_name_H-M   'P 1'
#
loop_
_entity.id
_entity.type
_entity.pdbx_description
1 polymer ?
#
loop_
_entity_poly.entity_id
_entity_poly.type
_entity_poly.pdbx_seq_one_letter_code
_entity_poly.pdbx_strand_id
1 'polypeptide(L)'
;MKILVVSDTHGYTDKFDVVLEKEQPVDMLIHCGDVERDEDYIRAAAGCPVCMVAGNNDWGSDLQQEIVTEIGKYRVFITHGHRYYVPFEMDRLKAAAKERNAQIVIFGHSHMPYLQEEDGITFLNPGSISKPRQVSFEPTYAIMKLDDLSLIHISEPTR
;
A
#
# COMPACT_ATOMS: atom_id res chain seq x y z
N MET A 1 -14.71 8.34 1.59
CA MET A 1 -14.10 7.05 1.93
C MET A 1 -12.69 7.29 2.42
N LYS A 2 -12.34 6.79 3.59
CA LYS A 2 -11.00 6.86 4.18
C LYS A 2 -10.33 5.49 4.11
N ILE A 3 -9.20 5.41 3.42
CA ILE A 3 -8.47 4.16 3.19
C ILE A 3 -7.09 4.27 3.83
N LEU A 4 -6.78 3.32 4.70
CA LEU A 4 -5.44 3.16 5.25
C LEU A 4 -4.62 2.29 4.30
N VAL A 5 -3.45 2.79 3.89
CA VAL A 5 -2.52 2.07 3.02
C VAL A 5 -1.22 1.83 3.77
N VAL A 6 -0.86 0.56 3.90
CA VAL A 6 0.36 0.10 4.57
C VAL A 6 1.11 -0.89 3.70
N SER A 7 2.39 -1.10 3.97
CA SER A 7 3.22 -2.10 3.29
C SER A 7 4.37 -2.55 4.16
N ASP A 8 4.92 -3.71 3.81
CA ASP A 8 6.20 -4.19 4.33
C ASP A 8 6.24 -4.25 5.86
N THR A 9 5.24 -4.90 6.47
CA THR A 9 5.17 -5.16 7.91
C THR A 9 6.20 -6.18 8.38
N HIS A 10 6.57 -7.14 7.52
CA HIS A 10 7.61 -8.15 7.77
C HIS A 10 7.44 -8.89 9.12
N GLY A 11 6.21 -9.26 9.47
CA GLY A 11 5.91 -9.95 10.71
C GLY A 11 5.99 -9.07 11.97
N TYR A 12 6.07 -7.75 11.82
CA TYR A 12 6.09 -6.79 12.94
C TYR A 12 4.83 -5.92 12.90
N THR A 13 3.88 -6.20 13.77
CA THR A 13 2.57 -5.54 13.79
C THR A 13 2.45 -4.39 14.79
N ASP A 14 3.41 -4.19 15.69
CA ASP A 14 3.33 -3.16 16.74
C ASP A 14 3.02 -1.77 16.20
N LYS A 15 3.71 -1.34 15.15
CA LYS A 15 3.48 -0.03 14.53
C LYS A 15 2.17 0.01 13.74
N PHE A 16 1.80 -1.10 13.12
CA PHE A 16 0.51 -1.24 12.47
C PHE A 16 -0.65 -1.04 13.45
N ASP A 17 -0.57 -1.65 14.62
CA ASP A 17 -1.60 -1.53 15.66
C ASP A 17 -1.75 -0.09 16.13
N VAL A 18 -0.64 0.62 16.38
CA VAL A 18 -0.64 2.04 16.75
C VAL A 18 -1.28 2.91 15.68
N VAL A 19 -0.93 2.67 14.41
CA VAL A 19 -1.47 3.42 13.29
C VAL A 19 -2.96 3.14 13.11
N LEU A 20 -3.35 1.87 13.22
CA LEU A 20 -4.74 1.48 13.09
C LEU A 20 -5.61 2.13 14.17
N GLU A 21 -5.16 2.11 15.42
CA GLU A 21 -5.87 2.77 16.53
C GLU A 21 -6.00 4.29 16.30
N LYS A 22 -4.90 4.93 15.89
CA LYS A 22 -4.86 6.37 15.60
C LYS A 22 -5.81 6.78 14.48
N GLU A 23 -5.88 5.97 13.41
CA GLU A 23 -6.58 6.35 12.18
C GLU A 23 -8.04 5.91 12.13
N GLN A 24 -8.50 5.08 13.06
CA GLN A 24 -9.91 4.68 13.10
C GLN A 24 -10.85 5.90 13.24
N PRO A 25 -12.05 5.86 12.60
CA PRO A 25 -12.54 4.78 11.73
C PRO A 25 -11.93 4.84 10.32
N VAL A 26 -11.62 3.67 9.75
CA VAL A 26 -11.22 3.53 8.35
C VAL A 26 -12.25 2.68 7.60
N ASP A 27 -12.50 3.04 6.36
CA ASP A 27 -13.48 2.34 5.52
C ASP A 27 -12.90 1.11 4.82
N MET A 28 -11.57 1.11 4.62
CA MET A 28 -10.85 0.04 3.96
C MET A 28 -9.36 0.07 4.34
N LEU A 29 -8.74 -1.10 4.40
CA LEU A 29 -7.29 -1.27 4.52
C LEU A 29 -6.72 -1.86 3.24
N ILE A 30 -5.62 -1.29 2.74
CA ILE A 30 -4.82 -1.87 1.66
C ILE A 30 -3.43 -2.19 2.20
N HIS A 31 -2.99 -3.43 2.02
CA HIS A 31 -1.64 -3.88 2.37
C HIS A 31 -0.90 -4.32 1.10
N CYS A 32 0.24 -3.69 0.83
CA CYS A 32 0.97 -3.87 -0.43
C CYS A 32 2.01 -5.01 -0.41
N GLY A 33 1.89 -5.97 0.51
CA GLY A 33 2.72 -7.18 0.55
C GLY A 33 3.85 -7.15 1.56
N ASP A 34 4.59 -8.25 1.62
CA ASP A 34 5.56 -8.58 2.66
C ASP A 34 4.94 -8.54 4.06
N VAL A 35 3.88 -9.31 4.20
CA VAL A 35 3.10 -9.51 5.44
C VAL A 35 3.78 -10.50 6.36
N GLU A 36 4.35 -11.57 5.77
CA GLU A 36 5.08 -12.64 6.47
C GLU A 36 4.25 -13.33 7.56
N ARG A 37 3.13 -13.97 7.16
CA ARG A 37 2.23 -14.81 7.98
C ARG A 37 1.27 -14.09 8.92
N ASP A 38 1.25 -12.76 8.96
CA ASP A 38 0.32 -11.99 9.79
C ASP A 38 -1.01 -11.64 9.09
N GLU A 39 -1.33 -12.31 7.98
CA GLU A 39 -2.53 -12.03 7.17
C GLU A 39 -3.81 -12.09 7.98
N ASP A 40 -4.02 -13.19 8.72
CA ASP A 40 -5.22 -13.40 9.53
C ASP A 40 -5.30 -12.39 10.68
N TYR A 41 -4.17 -12.08 11.29
CA TYR A 41 -4.09 -11.06 12.33
C TYR A 41 -4.50 -9.69 11.81
N ILE A 42 -3.90 -9.25 10.69
CA ILE A 42 -4.17 -7.95 10.08
C ILE A 42 -5.64 -7.84 9.67
N ARG A 43 -6.21 -8.89 9.07
CA ARG A 43 -7.62 -8.92 8.69
C ARG A 43 -8.55 -8.82 9.90
N ALA A 44 -8.24 -9.54 10.97
CA ALA A 44 -9.03 -9.50 12.20
C ALA A 44 -8.94 -8.15 12.90
N ALA A 45 -7.73 -7.57 12.98
CA ALA A 45 -7.50 -6.29 13.64
C ALA A 45 -8.14 -5.11 12.88
N ALA A 46 -8.14 -5.14 11.56
CA ALA A 46 -8.59 -4.03 10.73
C ALA A 46 -10.05 -3.61 10.98
N GLY A 47 -10.94 -4.56 11.24
CA GLY A 47 -12.37 -4.28 11.46
C GLY A 47 -13.10 -3.68 10.24
N CYS A 48 -12.50 -3.76 9.07
CA CYS A 48 -13.01 -3.24 7.79
C CYS A 48 -12.57 -4.17 6.65
N PRO A 49 -13.10 -4.00 5.42
CA PRO A 49 -12.61 -4.73 4.25
C PRO A 49 -11.11 -4.53 4.04
N VAL A 50 -10.39 -5.63 3.77
CA VAL A 50 -8.94 -5.64 3.55
C VAL A 50 -8.62 -6.15 2.17
N CYS A 51 -7.86 -5.35 1.41
CA CYS A 51 -7.26 -5.72 0.14
C CYS A 51 -5.76 -5.92 0.36
N MET A 52 -5.24 -7.11 0.04
CA MET A 52 -3.87 -7.50 0.36
C MET A 52 -3.26 -8.28 -0.79
N VAL A 53 -2.04 -7.93 -1.18
CA VAL A 53 -1.26 -8.65 -2.20
C VAL A 53 -0.05 -9.33 -1.59
N ALA A 54 0.47 -10.35 -2.26
CA ALA A 54 1.70 -11.03 -1.86
C ALA A 54 2.93 -10.20 -2.25
N GLY A 55 3.87 -10.07 -1.31
CA GLY A 55 5.22 -9.58 -1.58
C GLY A 55 6.20 -10.71 -1.89
N ASN A 56 7.47 -10.35 -2.12
CA ASN A 56 8.50 -11.34 -2.44
C ASN A 56 8.91 -12.21 -1.24
N ASN A 57 8.52 -11.83 -0.03
CA ASN A 57 8.77 -12.62 1.20
C ASN A 57 7.54 -13.41 1.68
N ASP A 58 6.41 -13.31 1.00
CA ASP A 58 5.17 -14.02 1.38
C ASP A 58 5.13 -15.43 0.78
N TRP A 59 6.12 -16.25 1.12
CA TRP A 59 6.26 -17.62 0.64
C TRP A 59 5.13 -18.53 1.14
N GLY A 60 4.50 -19.23 0.20
CA GLY A 60 3.42 -20.17 0.53
C GLY A 60 2.09 -19.50 0.90
N SER A 61 1.98 -18.20 0.74
CA SER A 61 0.73 -17.46 0.89
C SER A 61 -0.22 -17.71 -0.28
N ASP A 62 -1.52 -17.73 0.01
CA ASP A 62 -2.59 -17.77 -1.01
C ASP A 62 -2.95 -16.39 -1.57
N LEU A 63 -2.24 -15.33 -1.14
CA LEU A 63 -2.47 -13.98 -1.62
C LEU A 63 -2.19 -13.84 -3.11
N GLN A 64 -3.00 -13.06 -3.80
CA GLN A 64 -2.76 -12.70 -5.19
C GLN A 64 -1.52 -11.81 -5.31
N GLN A 65 -0.79 -11.95 -6.41
CA GLN A 65 0.38 -11.12 -6.70
C GLN A 65 -0.01 -9.68 -7.08
N GLU A 66 -1.18 -9.55 -7.68
CA GLU A 66 -1.72 -8.28 -8.17
C GLU A 66 -3.23 -8.27 -8.03
N ILE A 67 -3.78 -7.11 -7.77
CA ILE A 67 -5.22 -6.87 -7.75
C ILE A 67 -5.53 -5.65 -8.60
N VAL A 68 -6.49 -5.78 -9.49
CA VAL A 68 -7.11 -4.65 -10.20
C VAL A 68 -8.57 -4.59 -9.77
N THR A 69 -8.98 -3.47 -9.19
CA THR A 69 -10.32 -3.31 -8.64
C THR A 69 -10.82 -1.89 -8.79
N GLU A 70 -12.13 -1.71 -8.65
CA GLU A 70 -12.74 -0.39 -8.58
C GLU A 70 -12.89 0.03 -7.12
N ILE A 71 -12.38 1.22 -6.77
CA ILE A 71 -12.59 1.82 -5.46
C ILE A 71 -13.20 3.21 -5.69
N GLY A 72 -14.44 3.38 -5.27
CA GLY A 72 -15.23 4.55 -5.68
C GLY A 72 -15.36 4.59 -7.20
N LYS A 73 -14.96 5.70 -7.81
CA LYS A 73 -14.96 5.88 -9.28
C LYS A 73 -13.62 5.55 -9.95
N TYR A 74 -12.63 5.13 -9.17
CA TYR A 74 -11.27 4.93 -9.65
C TYR A 74 -10.95 3.46 -9.88
N ARG A 75 -10.29 3.18 -11.00
CA ARG A 75 -9.68 1.90 -11.27
C ARG A 75 -8.30 1.86 -10.64
N VAL A 76 -8.13 0.97 -9.67
CA VAL A 76 -6.95 0.88 -8.82
C VAL A 76 -6.19 -0.42 -9.11
N PHE A 77 -4.89 -0.29 -9.34
CA PHE A 77 -3.96 -1.40 -9.51
C PHE A 77 -3.07 -1.49 -8.28
N ILE A 78 -3.10 -2.64 -7.60
CA ILE A 78 -2.35 -2.90 -6.37
C ILE A 78 -1.38 -4.04 -6.65
N THR A 79 -0.11 -3.82 -6.34
CA THR A 79 0.97 -4.80 -6.48
C THR A 79 2.04 -4.54 -5.42
N HIS A 80 2.85 -5.53 -5.09
CA HIS A 80 4.00 -5.28 -4.22
C HIS A 80 5.08 -4.45 -4.92
N GLY A 81 5.32 -4.69 -6.20
CA GLY A 81 6.26 -3.90 -7.01
C GLY A 81 7.57 -4.60 -7.33
N HIS A 82 7.96 -5.66 -6.62
CA HIS A 82 9.21 -6.39 -6.86
C HIS A 82 9.31 -6.96 -8.28
N ARG A 83 8.19 -7.35 -8.89
CA ARG A 83 8.13 -7.88 -10.26
C ARG A 83 8.34 -6.82 -11.33
N TYR A 84 8.27 -5.54 -10.96
CA TYR A 84 8.43 -4.38 -11.83
C TYR A 84 9.74 -3.63 -11.60
N TYR A 85 10.67 -4.22 -10.86
CA TYR A 85 11.99 -3.68 -10.59
C TYR A 85 12.00 -2.36 -9.81
N VAL A 86 10.94 -2.03 -9.08
CA VAL A 86 11.01 -0.88 -8.16
C VAL A 86 12.01 -1.18 -7.03
N PRO A 87 12.79 -0.22 -6.53
CA PRO A 87 12.79 1.22 -6.86
C PRO A 87 13.74 1.61 -8.02
N PHE A 88 14.40 0.65 -8.67
CA PHE A 88 15.47 0.94 -9.63
C PHE A 88 14.96 1.61 -10.91
N GLU A 89 13.77 1.25 -11.36
CA GLU A 89 13.08 1.89 -12.47
C GLU A 89 11.56 1.87 -12.26
N MET A 90 10.87 2.83 -12.83
CA MET A 90 9.42 2.93 -12.76
C MET A 90 8.73 2.59 -14.08
N ASP A 91 9.46 2.48 -15.17
CA ASP A 91 8.91 2.36 -16.53
C ASP A 91 8.05 1.10 -16.70
N ARG A 92 8.46 -0.01 -16.11
CA ARG A 92 7.69 -1.27 -16.17
C ARG A 92 6.38 -1.17 -15.40
N LEU A 93 6.39 -0.54 -14.23
CA LEU A 93 5.19 -0.33 -13.44
C LEU A 93 4.23 0.64 -14.14
N LYS A 94 4.75 1.70 -14.76
CA LYS A 94 3.98 2.64 -15.58
C LYS A 94 3.34 1.96 -16.79
N ALA A 95 4.07 1.12 -17.50
CA ALA A 95 3.53 0.34 -18.63
C ALA A 95 2.41 -0.60 -18.18
N ALA A 96 2.62 -1.33 -17.08
CA ALA A 96 1.62 -2.22 -16.50
C ALA A 96 0.35 -1.48 -16.07
N ALA A 97 0.50 -0.28 -15.51
CA ALA A 97 -0.63 0.57 -15.13
C ALA A 97 -1.48 0.98 -16.35
N LYS A 98 -0.81 1.39 -17.44
CA LYS A 98 -1.47 1.76 -18.70
C LYS A 98 -2.21 0.58 -19.34
N GLU A 99 -1.61 -0.60 -19.38
CA GLU A 99 -2.24 -1.82 -19.89
C GLU A 99 -3.52 -2.19 -19.12
N ARG A 100 -3.56 -1.90 -17.83
CA ARG A 100 -4.69 -2.17 -16.93
C ARG A 100 -5.72 -1.03 -16.88
N ASN A 101 -5.47 0.07 -17.58
CA ASN A 101 -6.25 1.31 -17.51
C ASN A 101 -6.41 1.81 -16.07
N ALA A 102 -5.37 1.67 -15.27
CA ALA A 102 -5.37 2.11 -13.88
C ALA A 102 -5.27 3.64 -13.78
N GLN A 103 -6.00 4.20 -12.86
CA GLN A 103 -5.94 5.63 -12.51
C GLN A 103 -5.13 5.85 -11.23
N ILE A 104 -5.07 4.83 -10.38
CA ILE A 104 -4.27 4.82 -9.16
C ILE A 104 -3.48 3.50 -9.14
N VAL A 105 -2.19 3.61 -8.85
CA VAL A 105 -1.29 2.46 -8.64
C VAL A 105 -0.77 2.53 -7.21
N ILE A 106 -0.94 1.45 -6.46
CA ILE A 106 -0.48 1.36 -5.08
C ILE A 106 0.51 0.21 -5.00
N PHE A 107 1.71 0.49 -4.47
CA PHE A 107 2.80 -0.49 -4.44
C PHE A 107 3.68 -0.32 -3.18
N GLY A 108 4.56 -1.27 -2.91
CA GLY A 108 5.48 -1.29 -1.77
C GLY A 108 6.91 -1.59 -2.18
N HIS A 109 7.53 -2.56 -1.53
CA HIS A 109 8.83 -3.17 -1.80
C HIS A 109 10.06 -2.27 -1.57
N SER A 110 10.03 -1.02 -1.98
CA SER A 110 11.19 -0.12 -1.82
C SER A 110 11.44 0.28 -0.36
N HIS A 111 10.44 0.15 0.51
CA HIS A 111 10.43 0.67 1.88
C HIS A 111 10.61 2.20 1.94
N MET A 112 10.34 2.89 0.85
CA MET A 112 10.47 4.36 0.74
C MET A 112 9.14 4.94 0.26
N PRO A 113 8.61 5.97 0.93
CA PRO A 113 7.38 6.62 0.48
C PRO A 113 7.57 7.27 -0.89
N TYR A 114 6.54 7.17 -1.73
CA TYR A 114 6.52 7.74 -3.06
C TYR A 114 5.11 8.19 -3.41
N LEU A 115 4.98 9.40 -3.91
CA LEU A 115 3.71 9.93 -4.42
C LEU A 115 3.99 10.82 -5.63
N GLN A 116 3.56 10.37 -6.79
CA GLN A 116 3.72 11.09 -8.05
C GLN A 116 2.48 10.90 -8.91
N GLU A 117 2.11 11.93 -9.64
CA GLU A 117 1.13 11.85 -10.71
C GLU A 117 1.85 12.00 -12.06
N GLU A 118 1.60 11.09 -12.97
CA GLU A 118 2.17 11.09 -14.30
C GLU A 118 1.16 10.51 -15.31
N ASP A 119 0.93 11.19 -16.42
CA ASP A 119 -0.02 10.81 -17.46
C ASP A 119 -1.45 10.54 -16.92
N GLY A 120 -1.88 11.29 -15.91
CA GLY A 120 -3.19 11.12 -15.27
C GLY A 120 -3.29 9.89 -14.34
N ILE A 121 -2.17 9.23 -14.04
CA ILE A 121 -2.09 8.09 -13.14
C ILE A 121 -1.37 8.53 -11.86
N THR A 122 -1.98 8.26 -10.71
CA THR A 122 -1.36 8.50 -9.41
C THR A 122 -0.64 7.25 -8.94
N PHE A 123 0.65 7.36 -8.66
CA PHE A 123 1.50 6.29 -8.11
C PHE A 123 1.76 6.55 -6.64
N LEU A 124 1.37 5.61 -5.78
CA LEU A 124 1.49 5.71 -4.33
C LEU A 124 2.25 4.52 -3.77
N ASN A 125 3.32 4.80 -3.02
CA ASN A 125 3.97 3.83 -2.13
C ASN A 125 3.91 4.39 -0.71
N PRO A 126 3.31 3.68 0.26
CA PRO A 126 3.23 4.18 1.62
C PRO A 126 4.57 4.14 2.37
N GLY A 127 5.60 3.54 1.79
CA GLY A 127 6.82 3.18 2.49
C GLY A 127 6.63 1.92 3.34
N SER A 128 7.54 1.66 4.26
CA SER A 128 7.41 0.54 5.20
C SER A 128 6.97 1.03 6.58
N ILE A 129 6.00 0.34 7.15
CA ILE A 129 5.53 0.62 8.50
C ILE A 129 6.45 0.04 9.59
N SER A 130 7.37 -0.86 9.23
CA SER A 130 8.27 -1.53 10.17
C SER A 130 9.75 -1.39 9.86
N LYS A 131 10.12 -1.34 8.57
CA LYS A 131 11.52 -1.37 8.10
C LYS A 131 11.80 -0.24 7.08
N PRO A 132 11.67 1.04 7.48
CA PRO A 132 11.87 2.17 6.57
C PRO A 132 13.29 2.25 6.03
N ARG A 133 13.45 2.74 4.79
CA ARG A 133 14.75 2.89 4.10
C ARG A 133 15.04 4.30 3.63
N GLN A 134 14.09 5.23 3.74
CA GLN A 134 14.35 6.64 3.46
C GLN A 134 15.30 7.27 4.48
N VAL A 135 15.84 8.44 4.18
CA VAL A 135 16.88 9.10 4.99
C VAL A 135 16.48 9.29 6.46
N SER A 136 15.20 9.57 6.73
CA SER A 136 14.69 9.75 8.10
C SER A 136 14.64 8.45 8.90
N PHE A 137 14.57 7.29 8.23
CA PHE A 137 14.31 5.98 8.84
C PHE A 137 13.04 5.94 9.72
N GLU A 138 12.10 6.87 9.50
CA GLU A 138 10.82 6.86 10.19
C GLU A 138 9.83 5.93 9.47
N PRO A 139 9.11 5.05 10.19
CA PRO A 139 8.04 4.26 9.61
C PRO A 139 6.98 5.15 8.97
N THR A 140 6.44 4.73 7.84
CA THR A 140 5.45 5.52 7.11
C THR A 140 4.24 4.68 6.71
N TYR A 141 3.14 5.36 6.49
CA TYR A 141 1.90 4.84 5.93
C TYR A 141 1.21 5.94 5.13
N ALA A 142 0.18 5.61 4.38
CA ALA A 142 -0.61 6.61 3.68
C ALA A 142 -2.09 6.54 4.08
N ILE A 143 -2.71 7.71 4.13
CA ILE A 143 -4.16 7.84 4.16
C ILE A 143 -4.62 8.35 2.81
N MET A 144 -5.42 7.53 2.14
CA MET A 144 -6.05 7.89 0.88
C MET A 144 -7.52 8.25 1.14
N LYS A 145 -7.88 9.49 0.86
CA LYS A 145 -9.26 9.94 0.94
C LYS A 145 -9.83 10.05 -0.46
N LEU A 146 -10.84 9.26 -0.74
CA LEU A 146 -11.57 9.29 -1.99
C LEU A 146 -12.93 9.97 -1.77
N ASP A 147 -13.05 11.14 -2.32
CA ASP A 147 -14.26 11.90 -2.54
C ASP A 147 -14.26 12.43 -3.98
N ASP A 148 -15.12 13.38 -4.31
CA ASP A 148 -15.17 13.96 -5.65
C ASP A 148 -13.89 14.74 -6.03
N LEU A 149 -13.04 15.06 -5.05
CA LEU A 149 -11.81 15.82 -5.22
C LEU A 149 -10.53 15.00 -5.01
N SER A 150 -10.62 13.74 -4.59
CA SER A 150 -9.57 12.80 -4.18
C SER A 150 -8.29 13.45 -3.64
N LEU A 151 -8.07 13.31 -2.36
CA LEU A 151 -6.89 13.80 -1.67
C LEU A 151 -6.09 12.61 -1.12
N ILE A 152 -4.80 12.51 -1.47
CA ILE A 152 -3.89 11.50 -0.94
C ILE A 152 -2.90 12.17 0.00
N HIS A 153 -2.81 11.67 1.23
CA HIS A 153 -1.82 12.09 2.21
C HIS A 153 -0.92 10.93 2.59
N ILE A 154 0.39 11.17 2.61
CA ILE A 154 1.36 10.27 3.24
C ILE A 154 1.60 10.81 4.65
N SER A 155 1.42 9.94 5.63
CA SER A 155 1.61 10.29 7.03
C SER A 155 2.71 9.44 7.65
N GLU A 156 3.51 10.06 8.51
CA GLU A 156 4.45 9.35 9.37
C GLU A 156 3.75 8.99 10.68
N PRO A 157 3.94 7.77 11.22
CA PRO A 157 3.43 7.44 12.54
C PRO A 157 4.07 8.36 13.56
N THR A 158 3.28 9.06 14.31
CA THR A 158 3.79 9.78 15.49
C THR A 158 4.24 8.77 16.55
N ARG A 159 5.38 9.03 17.12
CA ARG A 159 5.95 8.26 18.24
C ARG A 159 5.02 8.20 19.45
#